data_7fde237de38bcc55e74f0243c3a256b8
#
_entry.id   7fde237de38bcc55e74f0243c3a256b8
#
_cell.length_a   1.000
_cell.length_b   1.000
_cell.length_c   1.000
_cell.angle_alpha   90.00
_cell.angle_beta   90.00
_cell.angle_gamma   90.00
#
_symmetry.space_group_name_H-M   'P 1'
#
loop_
_entity.id
_entity.type
_entity.pdbx_description
1 polymer ?
#
loop_
_entity_poly.entity_id
_entity_poly.type
_entity_poly.pdbx_seq_one_letter_code
_entity_poly.pdbx_strand_id
1 'polypeptide(L)'
;GPLDVDGSGIGRVGPMAEKITMGAGGVLNVPDDPIIPFIEGDGTGVDIWPAARLVLDAAAARYGHSIEWKEVLAGEKAYNETGDWLPQETVDTFSEYMIGIKGPLTTPIGGGFRSLNVALRQILDLYVCLRPVRWFKGVPSPVKRPDLVDMVIFRENTEDIYAGLEVEAMTPDALKLRELLEDAFGWRIREDSGIGIKPISRTGSQRLQRAALQYAVD
;
A
#
# COMPACT_ATOMS: atom_id res chain seq x y z
N GLY A 1 61.57 16.58 9.11
CA GLY A 1 61.28 15.40 8.37
C GLY A 1 59.85 15.36 7.94
N PRO A 2 59.50 15.02 6.69
CA PRO A 2 58.13 15.00 6.24
C PRO A 2 57.37 13.78 6.82
N LEU A 3 56.13 14.04 7.25
CA LEU A 3 55.18 13.02 7.70
C LEU A 3 54.69 12.26 6.46
N ASP A 4 55.01 10.99 6.40
CA ASP A 4 54.40 10.03 5.45
C ASP A 4 52.91 9.91 5.75
N VAL A 5 52.06 10.32 4.80
CA VAL A 5 50.64 10.08 4.80
C VAL A 5 50.43 8.77 4.04
N ASP A 6 50.33 7.69 4.78
CA ASP A 6 49.94 6.38 4.23
C ASP A 6 48.50 6.42 3.74
N GLY A 7 48.35 6.48 2.42
CA GLY A 7 47.09 6.55 1.72
C GLY A 7 46.39 5.22 1.50
N SER A 8 46.24 4.40 2.55
CA SER A 8 45.44 3.17 2.47
C SER A 8 44.00 3.37 3.02
N GLY A 9 43.27 4.28 2.42
CA GLY A 9 41.82 4.33 2.54
C GLY A 9 41.18 3.20 1.72
N ILE A 10 41.30 1.96 2.18
CA ILE A 10 40.46 0.87 1.71
C ILE A 10 39.08 1.17 2.26
N GLY A 11 38.24 1.82 1.44
CA GLY A 11 36.82 1.96 1.70
C GLY A 11 36.29 0.55 2.03
N ARG A 12 35.78 0.36 3.24
CA ARG A 12 34.98 -0.82 3.53
C ARG A 12 33.85 -0.85 2.49
N VAL A 13 33.94 -1.76 1.54
CA VAL A 13 32.80 -2.16 0.73
C VAL A 13 31.88 -2.82 1.76
N GLY A 14 30.88 -2.08 2.24
CA GLY A 14 29.83 -2.64 3.07
C GLY A 14 29.18 -3.81 2.33
N PRO A 15 28.51 -4.72 3.02
CA PRO A 15 27.74 -5.76 2.36
C PRO A 15 26.80 -5.11 1.35
N MET A 16 26.71 -5.71 0.15
CA MET A 16 25.79 -5.21 -0.88
C MET A 16 24.36 -5.37 -0.37
N ALA A 17 23.54 -4.32 -0.54
CA ALA A 17 22.15 -4.40 -0.18
C ALA A 17 21.41 -5.48 -1.00
N GLU A 18 20.50 -6.20 -0.36
CA GLU A 18 19.83 -7.36 -0.93
C GLU A 18 18.30 -7.21 -0.85
N LYS A 19 17.61 -7.91 -1.75
CA LYS A 19 16.13 -7.97 -1.72
C LYS A 19 15.65 -8.86 -0.58
N ILE A 20 14.50 -8.50 0.00
CA ILE A 20 13.72 -9.41 0.83
C ILE A 20 13.22 -10.56 -0.06
N THR A 21 13.32 -11.79 0.41
CA THR A 21 12.90 -12.98 -0.34
C THR A 21 11.98 -13.88 0.48
N MET A 22 11.17 -14.68 -0.20
CA MET A 22 10.32 -15.68 0.45
C MET A 22 11.10 -17.00 0.59
N GLY A 23 11.28 -17.41 1.81
CA GLY A 23 11.90 -18.70 2.14
C GLY A 23 10.87 -19.84 2.19
N ALA A 24 11.35 -21.02 2.50
CA ALA A 24 10.52 -22.21 2.67
C ALA A 24 9.48 -22.00 3.78
N GLY A 25 8.25 -22.49 3.56
CA GLY A 25 7.17 -22.37 4.54
C GLY A 25 6.54 -20.98 4.66
N GLY A 26 6.84 -20.06 3.73
CA GLY A 26 6.25 -18.71 3.74
C GLY A 26 6.90 -17.74 4.74
N VAL A 27 8.10 -18.04 5.18
CA VAL A 27 8.88 -17.15 6.07
C VAL A 27 9.70 -16.18 5.22
N LEU A 28 9.62 -14.90 5.56
CA LEU A 28 10.43 -13.87 4.88
C LEU A 28 11.88 -13.93 5.35
N ASN A 29 12.81 -13.93 4.39
CA ASN A 29 14.23 -13.69 4.66
C ASN A 29 14.48 -12.19 4.47
N VAL A 30 14.72 -11.51 5.57
CA VAL A 30 14.99 -10.06 5.59
C VAL A 30 16.50 -9.88 5.81
N PRO A 31 17.24 -9.35 4.83
CA PRO A 31 18.66 -9.07 4.99
C PRO A 31 18.91 -7.90 5.95
N ASP A 32 20.11 -7.81 6.48
CA ASP A 32 20.51 -6.73 7.39
C ASP A 32 20.50 -5.35 6.70
N ASP A 33 20.83 -5.31 5.42
CA ASP A 33 20.81 -4.12 4.58
C ASP A 33 19.82 -4.33 3.41
N PRO A 34 18.50 -4.16 3.62
CA PRO A 34 17.50 -4.43 2.62
C PRO A 34 17.40 -3.34 1.56
N ILE A 35 17.00 -3.74 0.34
CA ILE A 35 16.52 -2.80 -0.68
C ILE A 35 15.01 -2.66 -0.52
N ILE A 36 14.53 -1.43 -0.30
CA ILE A 36 13.10 -1.14 -0.13
C ILE A 36 12.63 -0.18 -1.22
N PRO A 37 11.74 -0.62 -2.13
CA PRO A 37 11.10 0.25 -3.08
C PRO A 37 10.18 1.26 -2.40
N PHE A 38 10.11 2.47 -2.95
CA PHE A 38 9.20 3.49 -2.46
C PHE A 38 8.60 4.34 -3.59
N ILE A 39 7.39 4.81 -3.36
CA ILE A 39 6.74 5.87 -4.11
C ILE A 39 6.70 7.10 -3.21
N GLU A 40 7.34 8.20 -3.62
CA GLU A 40 7.32 9.46 -2.88
C GLU A 40 5.88 9.97 -2.68
N GLY A 41 5.09 9.90 -3.76
CA GLY A 41 3.69 10.32 -3.76
C GLY A 41 3.49 11.76 -4.23
N ASP A 42 2.22 12.14 -4.29
CA ASP A 42 1.77 13.44 -4.77
C ASP A 42 1.47 14.39 -3.60
N GLY A 43 1.33 15.69 -3.91
CA GLY A 43 0.95 16.70 -2.93
C GLY A 43 1.87 16.74 -1.72
N THR A 44 1.37 16.36 -0.54
CA THR A 44 2.16 16.33 0.70
C THR A 44 3.22 15.22 0.74
N GLY A 45 3.26 14.32 -0.25
CA GLY A 45 4.24 13.25 -0.35
C GLY A 45 5.68 13.76 -0.36
N VAL A 46 5.91 14.85 -1.09
CA VAL A 46 7.24 15.50 -1.20
C VAL A 46 7.76 16.07 0.13
N ASP A 47 6.88 16.38 1.06
CA ASP A 47 7.24 16.84 2.41
C ASP A 47 7.36 15.66 3.40
N ILE A 48 6.46 14.68 3.28
CA ILE A 48 6.40 13.53 4.21
C ILE A 48 7.58 12.58 3.98
N TRP A 49 7.89 12.29 2.72
CA TRP A 49 8.90 11.29 2.40
C TRP A 49 10.31 11.62 2.92
N PRO A 50 10.87 12.83 2.71
CA PRO A 50 12.17 13.16 3.24
C PRO A 50 12.25 13.06 4.77
N ALA A 51 11.19 13.47 5.46
CA ALA A 51 11.10 13.36 6.93
C ALA A 51 11.02 11.90 7.38
N ALA A 52 10.21 11.08 6.72
CA ALA A 52 10.10 9.64 7.01
C ALA A 52 11.43 8.93 6.77
N ARG A 53 12.09 9.20 5.65
CA ARG A 53 13.38 8.62 5.30
C ARG A 53 14.45 8.98 6.33
N LEU A 54 14.52 10.24 6.76
CA LEU A 54 15.48 10.67 7.79
C LEU A 54 15.34 9.85 9.08
N VAL A 55 14.10 9.59 9.52
CA VAL A 55 13.82 8.80 10.72
C VAL A 55 14.19 7.33 10.51
N LEU A 56 13.83 6.75 9.37
CA LEU A 56 14.11 5.36 9.05
C LEU A 56 15.62 5.09 8.92
N ASP A 57 16.33 5.97 8.22
CA ASP A 57 17.79 5.86 8.07
C ASP A 57 18.50 5.98 9.43
N ALA A 58 18.08 6.92 10.28
CA ALA A 58 18.63 7.07 11.61
C ALA A 58 18.33 5.85 12.51
N ALA A 59 17.14 5.27 12.39
CA ALA A 59 16.77 4.07 13.12
C ALA A 59 17.61 2.86 12.66
N ALA A 60 17.76 2.63 11.37
CA ALA A 60 18.57 1.56 10.82
C ALA A 60 20.03 1.71 11.27
N ALA A 61 20.62 2.89 11.12
CA ALA A 61 22.00 3.17 11.52
C ALA A 61 22.24 2.93 13.03
N ARG A 62 21.23 3.19 13.88
CA ARG A 62 21.30 2.93 15.33
C ARG A 62 21.61 1.47 15.67
N TYR A 63 21.20 0.55 14.79
CA TYR A 63 21.42 -0.90 14.92
C TYR A 63 22.52 -1.44 14.02
N GLY A 64 23.25 -0.57 13.32
CA GLY A 64 24.36 -0.96 12.44
C GLY A 64 23.94 -1.42 11.05
N HIS A 65 22.71 -1.11 10.64
CA HIS A 65 22.10 -1.46 9.36
C HIS A 65 21.95 -0.22 8.46
N SER A 66 21.71 -0.46 7.18
CA SER A 66 21.35 0.56 6.20
C SER A 66 20.17 0.10 5.35
N ILE A 67 19.46 1.05 4.74
CA ILE A 67 18.39 0.75 3.80
C ILE A 67 18.77 1.35 2.45
N GLU A 68 18.79 0.54 1.41
CA GLU A 68 18.88 1.03 0.05
C GLU A 68 17.47 1.37 -0.47
N TRP A 69 17.25 2.63 -0.77
CA TRP A 69 15.97 3.12 -1.24
C TRP A 69 15.89 3.09 -2.77
N LYS A 70 14.92 2.32 -3.30
CA LYS A 70 14.65 2.23 -4.74
C LYS A 70 13.38 3.00 -5.08
N GLU A 71 13.52 4.19 -5.68
CA GLU A 71 12.35 4.93 -6.13
C GLU A 71 11.66 4.21 -7.30
N VAL A 72 10.32 4.15 -7.23
CA VAL A 72 9.42 3.75 -8.32
C VAL A 72 8.30 4.76 -8.45
N LEU A 73 7.77 4.93 -9.66
CA LEU A 73 6.87 6.01 -9.98
C LEU A 73 5.41 5.59 -9.92
N ALA A 74 4.56 6.44 -9.35
CA ALA A 74 3.10 6.35 -9.45
C ALA A 74 2.51 7.75 -9.23
N GLY A 75 1.26 7.94 -9.67
CA GLY A 75 0.54 9.19 -9.50
C GLY A 75 0.94 10.26 -10.52
N GLU A 76 0.87 11.51 -10.10
CA GLU A 76 1.10 12.66 -10.98
C GLU A 76 2.53 12.72 -11.51
N LYS A 77 3.52 12.39 -10.68
CA LYS A 77 4.92 12.31 -11.09
C LYS A 77 5.11 11.29 -12.21
N ALA A 78 4.55 10.10 -12.06
CA ALA A 78 4.61 9.06 -13.09
C ALA A 78 3.98 9.51 -14.40
N TYR A 79 2.79 10.11 -14.32
CA TYR A 79 2.09 10.59 -15.51
C TYR A 79 2.86 11.67 -16.26
N ASN A 80 3.48 12.59 -15.55
CA ASN A 80 4.29 13.67 -16.15
C ASN A 80 5.55 13.13 -16.83
N GLU A 81 6.13 12.06 -16.33
CA GLU A 81 7.37 11.48 -16.87
C GLU A 81 7.12 10.43 -17.96
N THR A 82 6.06 9.63 -17.81
CA THR A 82 5.83 8.44 -18.65
C THR A 82 4.51 8.45 -19.43
N GLY A 83 3.57 9.32 -19.07
CA GLY A 83 2.20 9.32 -19.60
C GLY A 83 1.29 8.26 -18.96
N ASP A 84 1.78 7.49 -17.98
CA ASP A 84 1.02 6.48 -17.26
C ASP A 84 0.96 6.83 -15.75
N TRP A 85 -0.23 6.75 -15.17
CA TRP A 85 -0.44 7.01 -13.74
C TRP A 85 0.09 5.90 -12.84
N LEU A 86 0.18 4.69 -13.34
CA LEU A 86 0.69 3.52 -12.61
C LEU A 86 1.47 2.61 -13.56
N PRO A 87 2.74 2.93 -13.83
CA PRO A 87 3.57 2.11 -14.70
C PRO A 87 3.66 0.66 -14.22
N GLN A 88 3.63 -0.28 -15.17
CA GLN A 88 3.72 -1.71 -14.87
C GLN A 88 5.01 -2.05 -14.11
N GLU A 89 6.11 -1.38 -14.40
CA GLU A 89 7.39 -1.54 -13.70
C GLU A 89 7.25 -1.32 -12.18
N THR A 90 6.42 -0.38 -11.75
CA THR A 90 6.16 -0.11 -10.33
C THR A 90 5.47 -1.29 -9.66
N VAL A 91 4.46 -1.85 -10.32
CA VAL A 91 3.72 -3.03 -9.85
C VAL A 91 4.65 -4.24 -9.77
N ASP A 92 5.43 -4.47 -10.82
CA ASP A 92 6.38 -5.58 -10.90
C ASP A 92 7.46 -5.46 -9.82
N THR A 93 7.97 -4.25 -9.59
CA THR A 93 8.96 -4.00 -8.54
C THR A 93 8.40 -4.29 -7.16
N PHE A 94 7.19 -3.83 -6.83
CA PHE A 94 6.59 -4.13 -5.53
C PHE A 94 6.33 -5.62 -5.33
N SER A 95 5.92 -6.32 -6.39
CA SER A 95 5.74 -7.77 -6.38
C SER A 95 7.06 -8.52 -6.17
N GLU A 96 8.12 -8.11 -6.89
CA GLU A 96 9.43 -8.73 -6.84
C GLU A 96 10.13 -8.53 -5.49
N TYR A 97 10.01 -7.33 -4.91
CA TYR A 97 10.68 -6.97 -3.66
C TYR A 97 9.86 -7.32 -2.42
N MET A 98 8.59 -7.73 -2.57
CA MET A 98 7.69 -8.17 -1.50
C MET A 98 7.36 -7.11 -0.44
N ILE A 99 7.86 -5.90 -0.59
CA ILE A 99 7.63 -4.76 0.30
C ILE A 99 7.62 -3.49 -0.54
N GLY A 100 6.97 -2.45 -0.02
CA GLY A 100 7.05 -1.12 -0.59
C GLY A 100 6.48 -0.08 0.36
N ILE A 101 7.07 1.10 0.32
CA ILE A 101 6.53 2.27 1.00
C ILE A 101 5.85 3.14 -0.04
N LYS A 102 4.63 3.58 0.26
CA LYS A 102 3.86 4.41 -0.66
C LYS A 102 3.43 5.70 0.02
N GLY A 103 3.81 6.81 -0.56
CA GLY A 103 3.26 8.12 -0.24
C GLY A 103 1.81 8.30 -0.73
N PRO A 104 1.16 9.44 -0.44
CA PRO A 104 -0.18 9.73 -0.93
C PRO A 104 -0.19 9.81 -2.47
N LEU A 105 -1.28 9.34 -3.10
CA LEU A 105 -1.45 9.42 -4.54
C LEU A 105 -2.73 10.18 -4.87
N THR A 106 -2.63 11.13 -5.78
CA THR A 106 -3.75 11.84 -6.35
C THR A 106 -4.43 10.95 -7.38
N THR A 107 -5.75 10.81 -7.27
CA THR A 107 -6.55 10.14 -8.31
C THR A 107 -7.11 11.22 -9.23
N PRO A 108 -6.93 11.12 -10.55
CA PRO A 108 -7.50 12.08 -11.49
C PRO A 108 -9.03 12.14 -11.34
N ILE A 109 -9.58 13.35 -11.31
CA ILE A 109 -11.02 13.57 -11.23
C ILE A 109 -11.58 13.50 -12.65
N GLY A 110 -12.54 12.59 -12.89
CA GLY A 110 -13.22 12.42 -14.17
C GLY A 110 -12.68 11.26 -15.01
N GLY A 111 -13.52 10.73 -15.92
CA GLY A 111 -13.11 9.71 -16.88
C GLY A 111 -13.08 8.25 -16.38
N GLY A 112 -13.75 7.91 -15.28
CA GLY A 112 -13.87 6.52 -14.82
C GLY A 112 -12.60 5.92 -14.24
N PHE A 113 -11.65 6.74 -13.84
CA PHE A 113 -10.41 6.26 -13.21
C PHE A 113 -10.67 5.68 -11.82
N ARG A 114 -10.33 4.42 -11.63
CA ARG A 114 -10.21 3.84 -10.29
C ARG A 114 -9.10 4.52 -9.51
N SER A 115 -9.31 4.66 -8.21
CA SER A 115 -8.24 5.10 -7.32
C SER A 115 -6.99 4.23 -7.50
N LEU A 116 -5.85 4.85 -7.77
CA LEU A 116 -4.55 4.16 -7.89
C LEU A 116 -4.24 3.32 -6.65
N ASN A 117 -4.68 3.80 -5.47
CA ASN A 117 -4.54 3.05 -4.23
C ASN A 117 -5.33 1.75 -4.25
N VAL A 118 -6.55 1.77 -4.79
CA VAL A 118 -7.40 0.57 -4.93
C VAL A 118 -6.79 -0.37 -5.96
N ALA A 119 -6.31 0.15 -7.09
CA ALA A 119 -5.65 -0.65 -8.11
C ALA A 119 -4.46 -1.43 -7.56
N LEU A 120 -3.52 -0.77 -6.87
CA LEU A 120 -2.37 -1.43 -6.24
C LEU A 120 -2.78 -2.53 -5.25
N ARG A 121 -3.79 -2.26 -4.41
CA ARG A 121 -4.29 -3.25 -3.43
C ARG A 121 -4.87 -4.48 -4.08
N GLN A 122 -5.59 -4.31 -5.20
CA GLN A 122 -6.19 -5.42 -5.93
C GLN A 122 -5.15 -6.21 -6.73
N ILE A 123 -4.29 -5.52 -7.48
CA ILE A 123 -3.28 -6.17 -8.33
C ILE A 123 -2.30 -6.99 -7.49
N LEU A 124 -1.89 -6.45 -6.34
CA LEU A 124 -0.94 -7.11 -5.43
C LEU A 124 -1.64 -8.02 -4.39
N ASP A 125 -2.97 -8.19 -4.47
CA ASP A 125 -3.80 -8.94 -3.51
C ASP A 125 -3.50 -8.60 -2.04
N LEU A 126 -3.42 -7.31 -1.73
CA LEU A 126 -3.19 -6.82 -0.37
C LEU A 126 -4.50 -6.90 0.43
N TYR A 127 -4.89 -8.11 0.83
CA TYR A 127 -6.21 -8.40 1.39
C TYR A 127 -6.41 -7.93 2.84
N VAL A 128 -5.35 -7.58 3.54
CA VAL A 128 -5.41 -7.03 4.91
C VAL A 128 -4.95 -5.58 4.93
N CYS A 129 -5.83 -4.67 5.32
CA CYS A 129 -5.43 -3.34 5.73
C CYS A 129 -5.27 -3.34 7.26
N LEU A 130 -4.04 -3.49 7.73
CA LEU A 130 -3.68 -3.52 9.14
C LEU A 130 -3.38 -2.11 9.64
N ARG A 131 -4.11 -1.64 10.65
CA ARG A 131 -4.00 -0.28 11.18
C ARG A 131 -3.84 -0.28 12.68
N PRO A 132 -2.61 -0.20 13.22
CA PRO A 132 -2.38 0.08 14.63
C PRO A 132 -2.87 1.48 14.96
N VAL A 133 -3.67 1.60 16.02
CA VAL A 133 -4.21 2.87 16.51
C VAL A 133 -3.86 3.01 17.97
N ARG A 134 -2.96 3.94 18.27
CA ARG A 134 -2.50 4.25 19.61
C ARG A 134 -2.42 5.75 19.83
N TRP A 135 -2.80 6.21 20.99
CA TRP A 135 -2.61 7.62 21.36
C TRP A 135 -1.18 7.87 21.84
N PHE A 136 -0.66 9.04 21.48
CA PHE A 136 0.63 9.52 21.95
C PHE A 136 0.45 10.71 22.88
N LYS A 137 1.14 10.70 24.03
CA LYS A 137 1.06 11.75 25.02
C LYS A 137 1.38 13.12 24.41
N GLY A 138 0.52 14.10 24.67
CA GLY A 138 0.66 15.46 24.15
C GLY A 138 -0.10 15.73 22.84
N VAL A 139 -0.67 14.69 22.20
CA VAL A 139 -1.49 14.86 21.00
C VAL A 139 -2.95 15.11 21.41
N PRO A 140 -3.62 16.16 20.90
CA PRO A 140 -5.04 16.38 21.12
C PRO A 140 -5.87 15.17 20.63
N SER A 141 -6.94 14.84 21.38
CA SER A 141 -7.83 13.74 21.04
C SER A 141 -9.28 14.09 21.35
N PRO A 142 -10.24 13.71 20.50
CA PRO A 142 -11.66 13.86 20.77
C PRO A 142 -12.20 12.85 21.78
N VAL A 143 -11.41 11.83 22.11
CA VAL A 143 -11.79 10.75 23.04
C VAL A 143 -11.54 11.19 24.49
N LYS A 144 -12.47 10.85 25.40
CA LYS A 144 -12.36 11.23 26.83
C LYS A 144 -11.16 10.62 27.55
N ARG A 145 -10.80 9.40 27.21
CA ARG A 145 -9.70 8.63 27.80
C ARG A 145 -8.79 8.08 26.70
N PRO A 146 -8.05 8.97 26.02
CA PRO A 146 -7.19 8.55 24.92
C PRO A 146 -6.02 7.64 25.35
N ASP A 147 -5.62 7.75 26.60
CA ASP A 147 -4.62 6.90 27.25
C ASP A 147 -4.98 5.40 27.27
N LEU A 148 -6.26 5.07 27.08
CA LEU A 148 -6.76 3.68 26.98
C LEU A 148 -6.89 3.18 25.54
N VAL A 149 -6.55 4.01 24.54
CA VAL A 149 -6.63 3.61 23.13
C VAL A 149 -5.33 2.96 22.70
N ASP A 150 -5.37 1.63 22.58
CA ASP A 150 -4.32 0.81 21.97
C ASP A 150 -5.01 -0.39 21.32
N MET A 151 -5.23 -0.29 19.99
CA MET A 151 -5.96 -1.30 19.24
C MET A 151 -5.35 -1.49 17.86
N VAL A 152 -5.61 -2.65 17.25
CA VAL A 152 -5.23 -2.92 15.86
C VAL A 152 -6.49 -3.27 15.06
N ILE A 153 -6.74 -2.49 14.01
CA ILE A 153 -7.89 -2.68 13.14
C ILE A 153 -7.47 -3.47 11.90
N PHE A 154 -8.15 -4.59 11.67
CA PHE A 154 -8.04 -5.39 10.45
C PHE A 154 -9.22 -5.07 9.55
N ARG A 155 -8.96 -4.49 8.37
CA ARG A 155 -9.98 -4.04 7.43
C ARG A 155 -9.90 -4.83 6.13
N GLU A 156 -11.08 -5.25 5.62
CA GLU A 156 -11.23 -5.80 4.28
C GLU A 156 -10.78 -4.79 3.22
N ASN A 157 -10.15 -5.28 2.18
CA ASN A 157 -9.49 -4.43 1.19
C ASN A 157 -9.70 -4.87 -0.27
N THR A 158 -10.23 -6.06 -0.52
CA THR A 158 -10.32 -6.66 -1.87
C THR A 158 -11.74 -7.02 -2.28
N GLU A 159 -12.63 -7.26 -1.34
CA GLU A 159 -14.05 -7.56 -1.55
C GLU A 159 -14.94 -6.42 -1.02
N ASP A 160 -16.22 -6.68 -0.86
CA ASP A 160 -17.24 -5.72 -0.46
C ASP A 160 -17.33 -4.59 -1.49
N ILE A 161 -17.55 -3.37 -1.05
CA ILE A 161 -17.57 -2.16 -1.90
C ILE A 161 -16.22 -1.88 -2.56
N TYR A 162 -15.14 -2.49 -2.08
CA TYR A 162 -13.78 -2.33 -2.64
C TYR A 162 -13.52 -3.22 -3.85
N ALA A 163 -14.41 -4.15 -4.18
CA ALA A 163 -14.31 -4.98 -5.39
C ALA A 163 -14.39 -4.13 -6.68
N GLY A 164 -15.05 -2.97 -6.61
CA GLY A 164 -15.19 -2.04 -7.74
C GLY A 164 -15.97 -2.64 -8.91
N LEU A 165 -16.90 -3.54 -8.63
CA LEU A 165 -17.83 -4.12 -9.63
C LEU A 165 -19.03 -3.19 -9.74
N GLU A 166 -18.91 -2.13 -10.52
CA GLU A 166 -19.92 -1.08 -10.61
C GLU A 166 -20.08 -0.58 -12.05
N VAL A 167 -21.27 -0.12 -12.35
CA VAL A 167 -21.62 0.53 -13.61
C VAL A 167 -22.25 1.90 -13.33
N GLU A 168 -21.84 2.88 -14.12
CA GLU A 168 -22.32 4.25 -13.98
C GLU A 168 -23.79 4.38 -14.44
N ALA A 169 -24.53 5.22 -13.75
CA ALA A 169 -25.93 5.51 -14.07
C ALA A 169 -26.12 5.97 -15.52
N MET A 170 -27.24 5.63 -16.11
CA MET A 170 -27.65 6.04 -17.48
C MET A 170 -26.75 5.49 -18.61
N THR A 171 -25.85 4.55 -18.31
CA THR A 171 -25.05 3.87 -19.32
C THR A 171 -25.77 2.63 -19.87
N PRO A 172 -25.42 2.16 -21.09
CA PRO A 172 -25.98 0.92 -21.63
C PRO A 172 -25.76 -0.29 -20.70
N ASP A 173 -24.63 -0.35 -20.01
CA ASP A 173 -24.32 -1.43 -19.08
C ASP A 173 -25.21 -1.37 -17.82
N ALA A 174 -25.53 -0.18 -17.31
CA ALA A 174 -26.47 -0.02 -16.20
C ALA A 174 -27.88 -0.48 -16.58
N LEU A 175 -28.34 -0.13 -17.78
CA LEU A 175 -29.64 -0.56 -18.31
C LEU A 175 -29.69 -2.10 -18.42
N LYS A 176 -28.69 -2.68 -19.04
CA LYS A 176 -28.56 -4.14 -19.20
C LYS A 176 -28.53 -4.88 -17.87
N LEU A 177 -27.73 -4.38 -16.91
CA LEU A 177 -27.63 -4.99 -15.59
C LEU A 177 -28.95 -4.88 -14.82
N ARG A 178 -29.63 -3.74 -14.92
CA ARG A 178 -30.96 -3.54 -14.31
C ARG A 178 -31.97 -4.55 -14.85
N GLU A 179 -32.08 -4.68 -16.17
CA GLU A 179 -32.98 -5.64 -16.81
C GLU A 179 -32.69 -7.09 -16.38
N LEU A 180 -31.42 -7.49 -16.35
CA LEU A 180 -31.02 -8.82 -15.88
C LEU A 180 -31.41 -9.05 -14.41
N LEU A 181 -31.29 -8.07 -13.54
CA LEU A 181 -31.65 -8.19 -12.13
C LEU A 181 -33.19 -8.19 -11.93
N GLU A 182 -33.93 -7.43 -12.72
CA GLU A 182 -35.39 -7.44 -12.69
C GLU A 182 -35.93 -8.77 -13.20
N ASP A 183 -35.43 -9.26 -14.32
CA ASP A 183 -35.86 -10.55 -14.92
C ASP A 183 -35.52 -11.75 -14.04
N ALA A 184 -34.30 -11.80 -13.47
CA ALA A 184 -33.83 -12.93 -12.71
C ALA A 184 -34.34 -12.97 -11.26
N PHE A 185 -34.53 -11.80 -10.62
CA PHE A 185 -34.81 -11.69 -9.19
C PHE A 185 -36.07 -10.86 -8.85
N GLY A 186 -36.68 -10.19 -9.83
CA GLY A 186 -37.80 -9.28 -9.60
C GLY A 186 -37.42 -7.99 -8.90
N TRP A 187 -36.15 -7.63 -8.88
CA TRP A 187 -35.66 -6.43 -8.22
C TRP A 187 -35.92 -5.18 -9.07
N ARG A 188 -36.65 -4.23 -8.50
CA ARG A 188 -36.96 -2.96 -9.16
C ARG A 188 -35.93 -1.90 -8.76
N ILE A 189 -35.07 -1.55 -9.70
CA ILE A 189 -34.05 -0.51 -9.53
C ILE A 189 -34.48 0.70 -10.35
N ARG A 190 -34.36 1.89 -9.77
CA ARG A 190 -34.72 3.14 -10.47
C ARG A 190 -33.85 3.33 -11.72
N GLU A 191 -34.42 3.97 -12.73
CA GLU A 191 -33.78 4.13 -14.04
C GLU A 191 -32.49 4.96 -14.00
N ASP A 192 -32.45 5.92 -13.13
CA ASP A 192 -31.34 6.85 -12.92
C ASP A 192 -30.29 6.34 -11.92
N SER A 193 -30.29 5.03 -11.62
CA SER A 193 -29.35 4.44 -10.67
C SER A 193 -28.08 3.95 -11.34
N GLY A 194 -26.92 4.28 -10.75
CA GLY A 194 -25.72 3.44 -10.87
C GLY A 194 -25.88 2.17 -10.05
N ILE A 195 -25.28 1.07 -10.48
CA ILE A 195 -25.41 -0.23 -9.82
C ILE A 195 -24.05 -0.76 -9.44
N GLY A 196 -23.88 -1.14 -8.17
CA GLY A 196 -22.68 -1.79 -7.66
C GLY A 196 -22.99 -3.17 -7.10
N ILE A 197 -22.11 -4.13 -7.36
CA ILE A 197 -22.18 -5.48 -6.80
C ILE A 197 -21.18 -5.58 -5.65
N LYS A 198 -21.68 -6.04 -4.51
CA LYS A 198 -20.93 -6.22 -3.27
C LYS A 198 -20.72 -7.70 -2.97
N PRO A 199 -19.65 -8.32 -3.48
CA PRO A 199 -19.36 -9.71 -3.18
C PRO A 199 -18.77 -9.85 -1.77
N ILE A 200 -19.18 -10.89 -1.04
CA ILE A 200 -18.61 -11.26 0.25
C ILE A 200 -18.46 -12.78 0.24
N SER A 201 -17.23 -13.26 0.07
CA SER A 201 -16.95 -14.68 0.00
C SER A 201 -16.56 -15.25 1.37
N ARG A 202 -16.78 -16.56 1.53
CA ARG A 202 -16.27 -17.28 2.68
C ARG A 202 -14.73 -17.23 2.72
N THR A 203 -14.08 -17.40 1.59
CA THR A 203 -12.62 -17.42 1.46
C THR A 203 -12.01 -16.08 1.85
N GLY A 204 -12.54 -14.97 1.30
CA GLY A 204 -12.10 -13.62 1.64
C GLY A 204 -12.27 -13.29 3.12
N SER A 205 -13.48 -13.61 3.67
CA SER A 205 -13.76 -13.39 5.08
C SER A 205 -12.86 -14.23 6.00
N GLN A 206 -12.62 -15.51 5.67
CA GLN A 206 -11.77 -16.38 6.47
C GLN A 206 -10.30 -15.96 6.46
N ARG A 207 -9.75 -15.54 5.32
CA ARG A 207 -8.35 -15.12 5.25
C ARG A 207 -8.09 -13.87 6.09
N LEU A 208 -9.01 -12.89 6.07
CA LEU A 208 -8.92 -11.69 6.90
C LEU A 208 -9.00 -12.04 8.40
N GLN A 209 -10.00 -12.85 8.79
CA GLN A 209 -10.17 -13.26 10.18
C GLN A 209 -8.98 -14.07 10.70
N ARG A 210 -8.44 -14.98 9.86
CA ARG A 210 -7.26 -15.76 10.23
C ARG A 210 -6.06 -14.86 10.50
N ALA A 211 -5.82 -13.86 9.65
CA ALA A 211 -4.74 -12.90 9.85
C ALA A 211 -4.91 -12.12 11.18
N ALA A 212 -6.15 -11.68 11.48
CA ALA A 212 -6.44 -10.97 12.72
C ALA A 212 -6.27 -11.85 13.97
N LEU A 213 -6.74 -13.10 13.91
CA LEU A 213 -6.62 -14.05 15.04
C LEU A 213 -5.16 -14.45 15.26
N GLN A 214 -4.40 -14.69 14.19
CA GLN A 214 -2.97 -15.00 14.30
C GLN A 214 -2.21 -13.85 14.94
N TYR A 215 -2.43 -12.62 14.49
CA TYR A 215 -1.83 -11.43 15.09
C TYR A 215 -2.17 -11.25 16.58
N ALA A 216 -3.35 -11.66 17.00
CA ALA A 216 -3.79 -11.56 18.39
C ALA A 216 -3.16 -12.65 19.30
N VAL A 217 -2.64 -13.73 18.73
CA VAL A 217 -2.00 -14.85 19.45
C VAL A 217 -0.49 -14.65 19.56
N ASP A 218 0.13 -14.05 18.54
CA ASP A 218 1.58 -13.73 18.49
C ASP A 218 1.93 -12.54 19.41
#